data_2b2e3181ec3086cfa66b6ddd7e9729a7
#
_entry.id   2b2e3181ec3086cfa66b6ddd7e9729a7
#
_cell.length_a   1.000
_cell.length_b   1.000
_cell.length_c   1.000
_cell.angle_alpha   90.00
_cell.angle_beta   90.00
_cell.angle_gamma   90.00
#
_symmetry.space_group_name_H-M   'P 1'
#
loop_
_entity.id
_entity.type
_entity.pdbx_description
1 polymer ?
#
loop_
_entity_poly.entity_id
_entity_poly.type
_entity_poly.pdbx_seq_one_letter_code
_entity_poly.pdbx_strand_id
1 'polypeptide(L)'
;PITVDAQLPDEPKNTLRERMRVTRESECWRCHRKMDPLGLPFEMYNHLGLRRTTELGKPVDTSGEIIESGDPALDGPVKNALEMIEKISRSERVEQVFVRHVFRFWMGRNETLHDSPVLQAAYKAYRESEGSMKALLVSLLTSDAFLYRKVEQEG
;
A
#
# COMPACT_ATOMS: atom_id res chain seq x y z
N PRO A 1 -19.55 16.60 -4.95
CA PRO A 1 -18.90 16.21 -3.69
C PRO A 1 -19.79 15.15 -3.03
N ILE A 2 -19.21 13.98 -2.77
CA ILE A 2 -19.93 12.96 -1.99
C ILE A 2 -19.81 13.39 -0.53
N THR A 3 -20.91 13.75 0.08
CA THR A 3 -20.97 13.96 1.54
C THR A 3 -21.05 12.58 2.17
N VAL A 4 -19.92 12.09 2.66
CA VAL A 4 -19.87 10.81 3.37
C VAL A 4 -19.99 11.12 4.85
N ASP A 5 -21.06 10.68 5.48
CA ASP A 5 -21.11 10.56 6.94
C ASP A 5 -20.28 9.32 7.31
N ALA A 6 -19.03 9.58 7.70
CA ALA A 6 -18.03 8.54 7.87
C ALA A 6 -18.01 7.90 9.27
N GLN A 7 -19.02 8.14 10.08
CA GLN A 7 -19.08 7.57 11.42
C GLN A 7 -19.53 6.11 11.37
N LEU A 8 -18.75 5.24 12.00
CA LEU A 8 -19.18 3.87 12.24
C LEU A 8 -20.37 3.87 13.22
N PRO A 9 -21.32 2.92 13.08
CA PRO A 9 -22.43 2.79 14.01
C PRO A 9 -21.97 2.72 15.46
N ASP A 10 -22.64 3.46 16.34
CA ASP A 10 -22.42 3.38 17.78
C ASP A 10 -23.09 2.13 18.35
N GLU A 11 -22.41 1.02 18.19
CA GLU A 11 -22.86 -0.31 18.59
C GLU A 11 -21.80 -0.96 19.51
N PRO A 12 -21.78 -0.60 20.80
CA PRO A 12 -20.69 -0.99 21.72
C PRO A 12 -20.61 -2.50 21.99
N LYS A 13 -21.64 -3.27 21.62
CA LYS A 13 -21.68 -4.73 21.73
C LYS A 13 -21.16 -5.45 20.49
N ASN A 14 -20.91 -4.72 19.41
CA ASN A 14 -20.43 -5.27 18.15
C ASN A 14 -18.92 -5.01 17.99
N THR A 15 -18.22 -6.02 17.47
CA THR A 15 -16.79 -5.89 17.12
C THR A 15 -16.61 -4.84 16.02
N LEU A 16 -15.40 -4.33 15.84
CA LEU A 16 -15.10 -3.39 14.77
C LEU A 16 -15.51 -3.96 13.40
N ARG A 17 -15.19 -5.21 13.14
CA ARG A 17 -15.57 -5.89 11.88
C ARG A 17 -17.08 -5.98 11.67
N GLU A 18 -17.85 -6.22 12.74
CA GLU A 18 -19.31 -6.20 12.68
C GLU A 18 -19.85 -4.80 12.39
N ARG A 19 -19.26 -3.75 12.95
CA ARG A 19 -19.63 -2.35 12.70
C ARG A 19 -19.24 -1.87 11.31
N MET A 20 -18.14 -2.37 10.76
CA MET A 20 -17.70 -2.05 9.39
C MET A 20 -18.57 -2.65 8.29
N ARG A 21 -19.62 -3.41 8.62
CA ARG A 21 -20.58 -3.89 7.62
C ARG A 21 -21.21 -2.77 6.78
N VAL A 22 -21.34 -1.57 7.34
CA VAL A 22 -21.88 -0.40 6.64
C VAL A 22 -21.06 0.01 5.42
N THR A 23 -19.77 -0.30 5.42
CA THR A 23 -18.88 -0.01 4.28
C THR A 23 -19.19 -0.89 3.05
N ARG A 24 -19.98 -1.96 3.23
CA ARG A 24 -20.45 -2.85 2.16
C ARG A 24 -21.69 -2.34 1.44
N GLU A 25 -22.28 -1.26 1.91
CA GLU A 25 -23.37 -0.58 1.19
C GLU A 25 -22.87 0.00 -0.14
N SER A 26 -23.73 0.07 -1.14
CA SER A 26 -23.34 0.31 -2.55
C SER A 26 -22.47 1.54 -2.76
N GLU A 27 -22.76 2.64 -2.12
CA GLU A 27 -22.00 3.89 -2.25
C GLU A 27 -20.61 3.81 -1.59
N CYS A 28 -20.53 3.23 -0.39
CA CYS A 28 -19.31 3.08 0.35
C CYS A 28 -18.41 2.01 -0.30
N TRP A 29 -19.01 0.92 -0.77
CA TRP A 29 -18.32 -0.23 -1.33
C TRP A 29 -17.50 0.09 -2.59
N ARG A 30 -17.83 1.15 -3.30
CA ARG A 30 -17.03 1.60 -4.47
C ARG A 30 -15.56 1.80 -4.16
N CYS A 31 -15.24 2.30 -2.95
CA CYS A 31 -13.86 2.49 -2.48
C CYS A 31 -13.44 1.39 -1.50
N HIS A 32 -14.33 1.05 -0.54
CA HIS A 32 -14.01 0.13 0.55
C HIS A 32 -13.72 -1.29 0.08
N ARG A 33 -14.26 -1.74 -1.05
CA ARG A 33 -13.95 -3.05 -1.62
C ARG A 33 -12.45 -3.29 -1.87
N LYS A 34 -11.68 -2.21 -2.08
CA LYS A 34 -10.22 -2.28 -2.31
C LYS A 34 -9.40 -2.03 -1.04
N MET A 35 -9.99 -1.44 -0.02
CA MET A 35 -9.30 -1.06 1.21
C MET A 35 -9.55 -2.02 2.34
N ASP A 36 -10.81 -2.36 2.58
CA ASP A 36 -11.21 -3.18 3.72
C ASP A 36 -10.53 -4.56 3.73
N PRO A 37 -10.47 -5.30 2.59
CA PRO A 37 -9.80 -6.59 2.57
C PRO A 37 -8.33 -6.54 2.96
N LEU A 38 -7.65 -5.41 2.69
CA LEU A 38 -6.25 -5.17 3.08
C LEU A 38 -6.13 -4.65 4.52
N GLY A 39 -7.12 -3.91 5.00
CA GLY A 39 -7.12 -3.33 6.35
C GLY A 39 -7.49 -4.33 7.44
N LEU A 40 -8.47 -5.19 7.17
CA LEU A 40 -9.03 -6.13 8.14
C LEU A 40 -8.00 -7.12 8.75
N PRO A 41 -6.96 -7.60 8.07
CA PRO A 41 -5.92 -8.39 8.69
C PRO A 41 -5.22 -7.73 9.87
N PHE A 42 -5.19 -6.39 9.92
CA PHE A 42 -4.59 -5.63 11.02
C PHE A 42 -5.46 -5.56 12.28
N GLU A 43 -6.68 -6.11 12.26
CA GLU A 43 -7.54 -6.27 13.46
C GLU A 43 -6.85 -7.05 14.59
N MET A 44 -5.78 -7.79 14.28
CA MET A 44 -4.91 -8.41 15.29
C MET A 44 -4.21 -7.38 16.20
N TYR A 45 -4.32 -6.09 15.91
CA TYR A 45 -3.80 -5.00 16.72
C TYR A 45 -4.93 -4.09 17.18
N ASN A 46 -4.84 -3.56 18.39
CA ASN A 46 -5.79 -2.56 18.89
C ASN A 46 -5.33 -1.14 18.47
N HIS A 47 -6.10 -0.12 18.90
CA HIS A 47 -5.82 1.29 18.63
C HIS A 47 -4.49 1.81 19.23
N LEU A 48 -3.88 1.07 20.16
CA LEU A 48 -2.55 1.37 20.70
C LEU A 48 -1.43 0.57 20.01
N GLY A 49 -1.76 -0.20 18.95
CA GLY A 49 -0.79 -1.08 18.28
C GLY A 49 -0.45 -2.35 19.04
N LEU A 50 -1.11 -2.64 20.16
CA LEU A 50 -0.89 -3.85 20.92
C LEU A 50 -1.64 -5.04 20.29
N ARG A 51 -0.95 -6.17 20.22
CA ARG A 51 -1.54 -7.41 19.69
C ARG A 51 -2.71 -7.85 20.58
N ARG A 52 -3.82 -8.20 19.92
CA ARG A 52 -5.01 -8.77 20.57
C ARG A 52 -5.47 -10.04 19.86
N THR A 53 -6.06 -10.95 20.62
CA THR A 53 -6.67 -12.18 20.11
C THR A 53 -8.18 -12.19 20.29
N THR A 54 -8.69 -11.28 21.14
CA THR A 54 -10.11 -11.15 21.42
C THR A 54 -10.55 -9.69 21.40
N GLU A 55 -11.79 -9.47 21.03
CA GLU A 55 -12.51 -8.21 21.11
C GLU A 55 -13.91 -8.48 21.66
N LEU A 56 -14.32 -7.78 22.72
CA LEU A 56 -15.61 -8.00 23.40
C LEU A 56 -15.88 -9.49 23.77
N GLY A 57 -14.81 -10.20 24.18
CA GLY A 57 -14.91 -11.62 24.53
C GLY A 57 -15.02 -12.60 23.34
N LYS A 58 -15.05 -12.11 22.12
CA LYS A 58 -15.05 -12.94 20.89
C LYS A 58 -13.64 -13.04 20.29
N PRO A 59 -13.27 -14.15 19.64
CA PRO A 59 -12.03 -14.22 18.85
C PRO A 59 -12.02 -13.13 17.77
N VAL A 60 -10.88 -12.47 17.58
CA VAL A 60 -10.72 -11.51 16.48
C VAL A 60 -10.55 -12.26 15.17
N ASP A 61 -11.38 -11.94 14.18
CA ASP A 61 -11.19 -12.41 12.81
C ASP A 61 -10.16 -11.51 12.11
N THR A 62 -8.98 -12.07 11.85
CA THR A 62 -7.84 -11.40 11.22
C THR A 62 -7.70 -11.74 9.72
N SER A 63 -8.68 -12.43 9.16
CA SER A 63 -8.65 -12.78 7.74
C SER A 63 -8.83 -11.57 6.84
N GLY A 64 -8.25 -11.62 5.66
CA GLY A 64 -8.40 -10.61 4.64
C GLY A 64 -8.06 -11.15 3.26
N GLU A 65 -7.84 -10.25 2.32
CA GLU A 65 -7.55 -10.63 0.95
C GLU A 65 -6.75 -9.54 0.24
N ILE A 66 -5.80 -9.94 -0.60
CA ILE A 66 -5.15 -9.05 -1.55
C ILE A 66 -5.90 -9.18 -2.86
N ILE A 67 -6.39 -8.08 -3.40
CA ILE A 67 -7.19 -8.06 -4.63
C ILE A 67 -6.69 -6.99 -5.60
N GLU A 68 -6.85 -7.26 -6.89
CA GLU A 68 -6.55 -6.29 -7.95
C GLU A 68 -5.15 -5.65 -7.82
N SER A 69 -4.14 -6.41 -7.32
CA SER A 69 -2.76 -5.92 -7.16
C SER A 69 -2.06 -5.68 -8.50
N GLY A 70 -2.56 -6.28 -9.58
CA GLY A 70 -1.90 -6.37 -10.88
C GLY A 70 -0.82 -7.45 -10.95
N ASP A 71 -0.71 -8.26 -9.91
CA ASP A 71 0.14 -9.46 -9.85
C ASP A 71 -0.73 -10.63 -9.36
N PRO A 72 -1.17 -11.52 -10.27
CA PRO A 72 -2.03 -12.64 -9.90
C PRO A 72 -1.43 -13.61 -8.88
N ALA A 73 -0.09 -13.64 -8.75
CA ALA A 73 0.58 -14.46 -7.76
C ALA A 73 0.46 -13.87 -6.34
N LEU A 74 0.25 -12.56 -6.26
CA LEU A 74 0.07 -11.85 -5.01
C LEU A 74 -1.39 -11.89 -4.54
N ASP A 75 -2.35 -11.86 -5.47
CA ASP A 75 -3.79 -11.84 -5.17
C ASP A 75 -4.23 -13.12 -4.42
N GLY A 76 -5.23 -12.96 -3.57
CA GLY A 76 -5.88 -14.03 -2.84
C GLY A 76 -5.96 -13.84 -1.33
N PRO A 77 -6.58 -14.80 -0.62
CA PRO A 77 -6.84 -14.69 0.80
C PRO A 77 -5.56 -14.72 1.64
N VAL A 78 -5.64 -14.07 2.79
CA VAL A 78 -4.62 -14.07 3.84
C VAL A 78 -5.27 -14.29 5.19
N LYS A 79 -4.58 -15.01 6.08
CA LYS A 79 -5.08 -15.35 7.43
C LYS A 79 -4.93 -14.18 8.41
N ASN A 80 -3.93 -13.33 8.20
CA ASN A 80 -3.60 -12.24 9.09
C ASN A 80 -2.60 -11.28 8.41
N ALA A 81 -2.30 -10.16 9.08
CA ALA A 81 -1.37 -9.16 8.57
C ALA A 81 0.06 -9.70 8.35
N LEU A 82 0.52 -10.65 9.14
CA LEU A 82 1.88 -11.20 9.00
C LEU A 82 2.02 -11.99 7.71
N GLU A 83 1.03 -12.86 7.40
CA GLU A 83 1.00 -13.58 6.12
C GLU A 83 0.88 -12.63 4.94
N MET A 84 0.06 -11.58 5.08
CA MET A 84 -0.08 -10.56 4.05
C MET A 84 1.25 -9.84 3.79
N ILE A 85 1.95 -9.40 4.85
CA ILE A 85 3.25 -8.73 4.74
C ILE A 85 4.29 -9.66 4.10
N GLU A 86 4.29 -10.94 4.47
CA GLU A 86 5.20 -11.93 3.88
C GLU A 86 4.94 -12.11 2.38
N LYS A 87 3.69 -12.21 1.95
CA LYS A 87 3.33 -12.24 0.51
C LYS A 87 3.79 -10.98 -0.22
N ILE A 88 3.50 -9.81 0.34
CA ILE A 88 3.86 -8.50 -0.21
C ILE A 88 5.39 -8.37 -0.36
N SER A 89 6.15 -8.78 0.65
CA SER A 89 7.62 -8.65 0.65
C SER A 89 8.33 -9.48 -0.43
N ARG A 90 7.64 -10.46 -1.01
CA ARG A 90 8.17 -11.32 -2.07
C ARG A 90 7.72 -10.90 -3.47
N SER A 91 6.89 -9.89 -3.57
CA SER A 91 6.34 -9.46 -4.86
C SER A 91 7.26 -8.46 -5.56
N GLU A 92 7.71 -8.80 -6.76
CA GLU A 92 8.45 -7.89 -7.63
C GLU A 92 7.63 -6.62 -7.94
N ARG A 93 6.32 -6.76 -8.10
CA ARG A 93 5.41 -5.63 -8.31
C ARG A 93 5.46 -4.63 -7.17
N VAL A 94 5.52 -5.11 -5.93
CA VAL A 94 5.61 -4.26 -4.74
C VAL A 94 6.96 -3.55 -4.68
N GLU A 95 8.06 -4.22 -5.00
CA GLU A 95 9.38 -3.59 -5.09
C GLU A 95 9.40 -2.48 -6.14
N GLN A 96 8.83 -2.71 -7.32
CA GLN A 96 8.73 -1.69 -8.37
C GLN A 96 7.89 -0.48 -7.90
N VAL A 97 6.79 -0.72 -7.21
CA VAL A 97 5.97 0.35 -6.62
C VAL A 97 6.75 1.11 -5.56
N PHE A 98 7.52 0.41 -4.71
CA PHE A 98 8.39 1.04 -3.72
C PHE A 98 9.42 1.97 -4.37
N VAL A 99 10.12 1.50 -5.40
CA VAL A 99 11.10 2.32 -6.16
C VAL A 99 10.44 3.57 -6.75
N ARG A 100 9.22 3.44 -7.29
CA ARG A 100 8.45 4.59 -7.81
C ARG A 100 8.12 5.59 -6.70
N HIS A 101 7.75 5.13 -5.51
CA HIS A 101 7.49 6.03 -4.38
C HIS A 101 8.76 6.75 -3.92
N VAL A 102 9.89 6.06 -3.87
CA VAL A 102 11.20 6.68 -3.58
C VAL A 102 11.56 7.72 -4.63
N PHE A 103 11.35 7.41 -5.92
CA PHE A 103 11.52 8.38 -7.00
C PHE A 103 10.66 9.64 -6.77
N ARG A 104 9.35 9.48 -6.54
CA ARG A 104 8.43 10.60 -6.33
C ARG A 104 8.84 11.48 -5.16
N PHE A 105 9.28 10.85 -4.08
CA PHE A 105 9.73 11.58 -2.88
C PHE A 105 10.98 12.44 -3.17
N TRP A 106 11.99 11.86 -3.78
CA TRP A 106 13.26 12.55 -4.02
C TRP A 106 13.23 13.50 -5.21
N MET A 107 12.45 13.20 -6.26
CA MET A 107 12.27 14.10 -7.41
C MET A 107 11.25 15.22 -7.14
N GLY A 108 10.45 15.12 -6.08
CA GLY A 108 9.39 16.10 -5.76
C GLY A 108 8.27 16.15 -6.80
N ARG A 109 8.11 15.13 -7.63
CA ARG A 109 7.12 15.03 -8.71
C ARG A 109 6.78 13.59 -9.04
N ASN A 110 5.65 13.41 -9.71
CA ASN A 110 5.32 12.12 -10.31
C ASN A 110 6.24 11.80 -11.50
N GLU A 111 6.42 10.51 -11.76
CA GLU A 111 7.11 10.00 -12.93
C GLU A 111 6.29 10.23 -14.21
N THR A 112 7.01 10.40 -15.31
CA THR A 112 6.50 10.42 -16.69
C THR A 112 7.06 9.24 -17.47
N LEU A 113 6.60 9.02 -18.72
CA LEU A 113 7.16 7.98 -19.58
C LEU A 113 8.67 8.20 -19.86
N HIS A 114 9.13 9.46 -19.84
CA HIS A 114 10.54 9.80 -20.05
C HIS A 114 11.43 9.35 -18.89
N ASP A 115 10.86 9.13 -17.70
CA ASP A 115 11.59 8.66 -16.54
C ASP A 115 11.81 7.13 -16.51
N SER A 116 11.23 6.39 -17.47
CA SER A 116 11.32 4.93 -17.53
C SER A 116 12.75 4.40 -17.44
N PRO A 117 13.76 4.95 -18.18
CA PRO A 117 15.15 4.48 -18.06
C PRO A 117 15.74 4.68 -16.67
N VAL A 118 15.41 5.81 -16.02
CA VAL A 118 15.89 6.12 -14.66
C VAL A 118 15.26 5.17 -13.65
N LEU A 119 13.97 4.92 -13.74
CA LEU A 119 13.25 3.99 -12.86
C LEU A 119 13.77 2.54 -13.04
N GLN A 120 14.05 2.11 -14.28
CA GLN A 120 14.61 0.79 -14.54
C GLN A 120 16.04 0.65 -13.99
N ALA A 121 16.88 1.67 -14.15
CA ALA A 121 18.23 1.68 -13.58
C ALA A 121 18.20 1.65 -12.05
N ALA A 122 17.32 2.44 -11.44
CA ALA A 122 17.14 2.50 -10.00
C ALA A 122 16.61 1.16 -9.43
N TYR A 123 15.64 0.55 -10.09
CA TYR A 123 15.14 -0.78 -9.74
C TYR A 123 16.21 -1.84 -9.85
N LYS A 124 16.97 -1.84 -10.93
CA LYS A 124 18.11 -2.75 -11.14
C LYS A 124 19.15 -2.60 -10.03
N ALA A 125 19.56 -1.37 -9.70
CA ALA A 125 20.53 -1.11 -8.63
C ALA A 125 20.02 -1.61 -7.27
N TYR A 126 18.72 -1.42 -6.98
CA TYR A 126 18.05 -1.92 -5.78
C TYR A 126 18.11 -3.46 -5.70
N ARG A 127 17.75 -4.15 -6.80
CA ARG A 127 17.72 -5.61 -6.86
C ARG A 127 19.11 -6.24 -6.77
N GLU A 128 20.08 -5.74 -7.54
CA GLU A 128 21.46 -6.27 -7.57
C GLU A 128 22.21 -6.04 -6.25
N SER A 129 21.74 -5.10 -5.44
CA SER A 129 22.30 -4.83 -4.10
C SER A 129 21.47 -5.43 -2.96
N GLU A 130 20.66 -6.45 -3.23
CA GLU A 130 19.83 -7.14 -2.24
C GLU A 130 18.89 -6.20 -1.45
N GLY A 131 18.30 -5.23 -2.14
CA GLY A 131 17.37 -4.28 -1.53
C GLY A 131 18.02 -3.09 -0.82
N SER A 132 19.25 -2.73 -1.19
CA SER A 132 19.96 -1.60 -0.57
C SER A 132 19.31 -0.26 -0.92
N MET A 133 18.74 0.41 0.10
CA MET A 133 18.21 1.77 -0.02
C MET A 133 19.29 2.76 -0.46
N LYS A 134 20.54 2.57 0.00
CA LYS A 134 21.68 3.41 -0.42
C LYS A 134 21.95 3.29 -1.92
N ALA A 135 21.97 2.09 -2.45
CA ALA A 135 22.21 1.87 -3.89
C ALA A 135 21.08 2.48 -4.73
N LEU A 136 19.81 2.32 -4.29
CA LEU A 136 18.66 2.95 -4.90
C LEU A 136 18.79 4.47 -4.93
N LEU A 137 19.11 5.10 -3.80
CA LEU A 137 19.26 6.55 -3.71
C LEU A 137 20.40 7.08 -4.54
N VAL A 138 21.57 6.42 -4.52
CA VAL A 138 22.70 6.79 -5.37
C VAL A 138 22.30 6.76 -6.84
N SER A 139 21.64 5.68 -7.30
CA SER A 139 21.19 5.58 -8.69
C SER A 139 20.23 6.71 -9.09
N LEU A 140 19.30 7.08 -8.21
CA LEU A 140 18.35 8.17 -8.49
C LEU A 140 19.01 9.54 -8.47
N LEU A 141 19.78 9.87 -7.43
CA LEU A 141 20.33 11.21 -7.20
C LEU A 141 21.51 11.56 -8.11
N THR A 142 22.14 10.56 -8.75
CA THR A 142 23.19 10.77 -9.77
C THR A 142 22.63 10.70 -11.21
N SER A 143 21.32 10.49 -11.37
CA SER A 143 20.70 10.42 -12.69
C SER A 143 20.53 11.80 -13.32
N ASP A 144 20.53 11.86 -14.65
CA ASP A 144 20.27 13.10 -15.39
C ASP A 144 18.90 13.71 -15.03
N ALA A 145 17.90 12.89 -14.72
CA ALA A 145 16.57 13.35 -14.32
C ALA A 145 16.58 14.11 -12.99
N PHE A 146 17.57 13.90 -12.12
CA PHE A 146 17.75 14.65 -10.89
C PHE A 146 18.67 15.86 -11.08
N LEU A 147 19.77 15.69 -11.82
CA LEU A 147 20.82 16.70 -11.97
C LEU A 147 20.44 17.83 -12.93
N TYR A 148 19.59 17.56 -13.93
CA TYR A 148 19.24 18.53 -14.97
C TYR A 148 17.73 18.78 -15.02
N ARG A 149 17.36 20.05 -15.12
CA ARG A 149 15.98 20.47 -15.44
C ARG A 149 15.90 20.87 -16.91
N LYS A 150 14.86 20.40 -17.60
CA LYS A 150 14.49 21.03 -18.87
C LYS A 150 13.95 22.43 -18.58
N VAL A 151 14.52 23.44 -19.22
CA VAL A 151 13.93 24.77 -19.28
C VAL A 151 12.78 24.69 -20.27
N GLU A 152 11.55 24.91 -19.82
CA GLU A 152 10.43 25.12 -20.72
C GLU A 152 10.72 26.40 -21.49
N GLN A 153 10.88 26.31 -22.82
CA GLN A 153 10.89 27.49 -23.68
C GLN A 153 9.44 27.97 -23.72
N GLU A 154 9.20 29.13 -23.13
CA GLU A 154 7.96 29.87 -23.34
C GLU A 154 7.81 30.12 -24.85
N GLY A 155 6.82 29.47 -25.49
CA GLY A 155 6.44 29.66 -26.87
C GLY A 155 5.38 30.74 -27.01
#